data_13a54bc1b05e140f1ca6b1a89b5a09cd
#
_entry.id   13a54bc1b05e140f1ca6b1a89b5a09cd
#
_cell.length_a   1.000
_cell.length_b   1.000
_cell.length_c   1.000
_cell.angle_alpha   90.00
_cell.angle_beta   90.00
_cell.angle_gamma   90.00
#
_symmetry.space_group_name_H-M   'P 1'
#
loop_
_entity.id
_entity.type
_entity.pdbx_description
1 polymer ?
#
loop_
_entity_poly.entity_id
_entity_poly.type
_entity_poly.pdbx_seq_one_letter_code
_entity_poly.pdbx_strand_id
1 'polypeptide(L)'
;MKSIGYLILILILFISINSSVLASRITDSYDGNIFPIYAGNGSIVPPQTTLKESLRNHRISVLFFYLDDSAASKSLAPVISGLDLIWRNNIDIIALTTDELQGLNKDDPNEANYYWKGLIPQTVIIDDNGIVRFDKDGKVNID
;
A
#
# COMPACT_ATOMS: atom_id res chain seq x y z
N MET A 1 50.37 -20.85 11.88
CA MET A 1 50.24 -19.37 11.77
C MET A 1 49.62 -18.93 10.43
N LYS A 2 49.95 -19.56 9.30
CA LYS A 2 49.36 -19.20 8.00
C LYS A 2 47.84 -19.43 7.91
N SER A 3 47.30 -20.50 8.54
CA SER A 3 45.89 -20.86 8.56
C SER A 3 45.01 -19.86 9.33
N ILE A 4 45.52 -19.24 10.39
CA ILE A 4 44.80 -18.25 11.18
C ILE A 4 44.58 -16.96 10.36
N GLY A 5 45.61 -16.58 9.55
CA GLY A 5 45.48 -15.42 8.66
C GLY A 5 44.38 -15.57 7.61
N TYR A 6 44.22 -16.75 7.03
CA TYR A 6 43.14 -17.03 6.08
C TYR A 6 41.77 -17.03 6.75
N LEU A 7 41.67 -17.54 7.98
CA LEU A 7 40.39 -17.53 8.73
C LEU A 7 39.94 -16.09 9.05
N ILE A 8 40.86 -15.22 9.45
CA ILE A 8 40.59 -13.81 9.72
C ILE A 8 40.20 -13.08 8.43
N LEU A 9 40.90 -13.37 7.32
CA LEU A 9 40.59 -12.78 6.02
C LEU A 9 39.18 -13.16 5.54
N ILE A 10 38.78 -14.42 5.68
CA ILE A 10 37.44 -14.91 5.35
C ILE A 10 36.39 -14.26 6.25
N LEU A 11 36.66 -14.11 7.54
CA LEU A 11 35.73 -13.46 8.49
C LEU A 11 35.53 -11.99 8.15
N ILE A 12 36.59 -11.26 7.78
CA ILE A 12 36.51 -9.86 7.34
C ILE A 12 35.73 -9.75 6.03
N LEU A 13 35.91 -10.69 5.09
CA LEU A 13 35.15 -10.71 3.84
C LEU A 13 33.65 -10.93 4.07
N PHE A 14 33.28 -11.81 5.02
CA PHE A 14 31.87 -12.01 5.39
C PHE A 14 31.21 -10.81 6.06
N ILE A 15 31.96 -10.00 6.81
CA ILE A 15 31.47 -8.78 7.46
C ILE A 15 31.25 -7.66 6.43
N SER A 16 32.01 -7.67 5.33
CA SER A 16 31.93 -6.63 4.28
C SER A 16 30.76 -6.77 3.31
N ILE A 17 30.01 -7.87 3.35
CA ILE A 17 28.90 -8.15 2.39
C ILE A 17 27.54 -7.64 2.90
N ASN A 18 27.46 -7.07 4.10
CA ASN A 18 26.24 -6.49 4.61
C ASN A 18 26.00 -5.10 3.99
N SER A 19 25.73 -5.07 2.68
CA SER A 19 25.07 -3.91 2.10
C SER A 19 23.63 -3.93 2.62
N SER A 20 23.33 -3.15 3.65
CA SER A 20 21.96 -2.88 4.02
C SER A 20 21.31 -2.13 2.83
N VAL A 21 20.55 -2.85 2.03
CA VAL A 21 19.64 -2.22 1.08
C VAL A 21 18.59 -1.50 1.91
N LEU A 22 18.81 -0.22 2.16
CA LEU A 22 17.85 0.63 2.84
C LEU A 22 16.71 0.91 1.86
N ALA A 23 15.52 0.42 2.19
CA ALA A 23 14.30 0.80 1.50
C ALA A 23 14.15 2.31 1.53
N SER A 24 13.89 2.95 0.39
CA SER A 24 13.77 4.40 0.28
C SER A 24 12.37 4.83 -0.08
N ARG A 25 11.75 5.63 0.79
CA ARG A 25 10.42 6.20 0.57
C ARG A 25 10.39 7.28 -0.52
N ILE A 26 11.54 7.89 -0.82
CA ILE A 26 11.64 9.02 -1.75
C ILE A 26 12.06 8.64 -3.16
N THR A 27 12.25 7.35 -3.43
CA THR A 27 12.66 6.86 -4.76
C THR A 27 11.59 5.97 -5.37
N ASP A 28 11.46 6.02 -6.68
CA ASP A 28 10.65 5.10 -7.46
C ASP A 28 11.41 3.79 -7.67
N SER A 29 11.52 3.01 -6.60
CA SER A 29 12.16 1.70 -6.58
C SER A 29 11.24 0.67 -5.94
N TYR A 30 11.28 -0.56 -6.43
CA TYR A 30 10.55 -1.66 -5.80
C TYR A 30 11.35 -2.23 -4.63
N ASP A 31 10.82 -2.05 -3.43
CA ASP A 31 11.43 -2.55 -2.19
C ASP A 31 10.58 -3.65 -1.52
N GLY A 32 9.48 -4.03 -2.15
CA GLY A 32 8.43 -4.90 -1.62
C GLY A 32 7.13 -4.12 -1.35
N ASN A 33 6.16 -4.76 -0.69
CA ASN A 33 4.87 -4.12 -0.42
C ASN A 33 5.03 -2.91 0.52
N ILE A 34 4.43 -1.79 0.15
CA ILE A 34 4.61 -0.50 0.84
C ILE A 34 4.02 -0.47 2.26
N PHE A 35 2.97 -1.25 2.55
CA PHE A 35 2.32 -1.22 3.86
C PHE A 35 3.17 -1.83 4.97
N PRO A 36 3.68 -3.07 4.87
CA PRO A 36 4.57 -3.59 5.89
C PRO A 36 5.90 -2.83 5.99
N ILE A 37 6.45 -2.36 4.87
CA ILE A 37 7.79 -1.74 4.84
C ILE A 37 7.76 -0.30 5.37
N TYR A 38 6.81 0.52 4.92
CA TYR A 38 6.77 1.96 5.22
C TYR A 38 5.72 2.38 6.24
N ALA A 39 4.73 1.54 6.50
CA ALA A 39 3.66 1.81 7.45
C ALA A 39 3.60 0.83 8.63
N GLY A 40 4.41 -0.24 8.61
CA GLY A 40 4.42 -1.25 9.66
C GLY A 40 3.09 -1.99 9.80
N ASN A 41 2.25 -2.02 8.76
CA ASN A 41 0.91 -2.60 8.78
C ASN A 41 0.66 -3.48 7.55
N GLY A 42 1.09 -4.73 7.63
CA GLY A 42 0.84 -5.72 6.60
C GLY A 42 -0.60 -6.27 6.55
N SER A 43 -1.46 -5.92 7.51
CA SER A 43 -2.84 -6.42 7.56
C SER A 43 -3.76 -5.77 6.54
N ILE A 44 -3.36 -4.65 5.92
CA ILE A 44 -4.12 -3.95 4.88
C ILE A 44 -4.11 -4.73 3.56
N VAL A 45 -3.07 -5.51 3.32
CA VAL A 45 -2.87 -6.23 2.05
C VAL A 45 -2.64 -7.73 2.29
N PRO A 46 -3.38 -8.59 1.57
CA PRO A 46 -4.47 -8.25 0.64
C PRO A 46 -5.67 -7.64 1.37
N PRO A 47 -6.56 -6.90 0.67
CA PRO A 47 -7.77 -6.35 1.28
C PRO A 47 -8.61 -7.43 1.95
N GLN A 48 -9.17 -7.14 3.13
CA GLN A 48 -10.00 -8.09 3.88
C GLN A 48 -11.39 -8.30 3.28
N THR A 49 -11.83 -7.37 2.42
CA THR A 49 -13.14 -7.37 1.77
C THR A 49 -13.06 -6.75 0.38
N THR A 50 -14.10 -6.94 -0.41
CA THR A 50 -14.28 -6.27 -1.70
C THR A 50 -15.17 -5.04 -1.56
N LEU A 51 -15.13 -4.11 -2.52
CA LEU A 51 -16.03 -2.96 -2.53
C LEU A 51 -17.49 -3.40 -2.52
N LYS A 52 -17.83 -4.41 -3.32
CA LYS A 52 -19.18 -4.97 -3.38
C LYS A 52 -19.68 -5.48 -2.03
N GLU A 53 -18.84 -6.15 -1.27
CA GLU A 53 -19.20 -6.63 0.08
C GLU A 53 -19.31 -5.49 1.07
N SER A 54 -18.39 -4.53 1.04
CA SER A 54 -18.43 -3.35 1.90
C SER A 54 -19.71 -2.55 1.70
N LEU A 55 -20.08 -2.27 0.44
CA LEU A 55 -21.32 -1.56 0.10
C LEU A 55 -22.57 -2.35 0.52
N ARG A 56 -22.60 -3.67 0.31
CA ARG A 56 -23.70 -4.52 0.74
C ARG A 56 -23.90 -4.52 2.25
N ASN A 57 -22.80 -4.39 3.00
CA ASN A 57 -22.80 -4.32 4.45
C ASN A 57 -22.99 -2.89 5.01
N HIS A 58 -23.29 -1.92 4.15
CA HIS A 58 -23.46 -0.51 4.50
C HIS A 58 -22.26 0.05 5.30
N ARG A 59 -21.05 -0.26 4.84
CA ARG A 59 -19.82 0.24 5.45
C ARG A 59 -19.17 1.32 4.58
N ILE A 60 -18.48 2.23 5.23
CA ILE A 60 -17.67 3.23 4.54
C ILE A 60 -16.46 2.53 3.94
N SER A 61 -16.21 2.76 2.65
CA SER A 61 -15.09 2.17 1.92
C SER A 61 -14.04 3.21 1.59
N VAL A 62 -12.78 2.90 1.87
CA VAL A 62 -11.62 3.69 1.45
C VAL A 62 -10.87 2.89 0.39
N LEU A 63 -11.01 3.30 -0.87
CA LEU A 63 -10.23 2.73 -1.97
C LEU A 63 -8.89 3.45 -2.05
N PHE A 64 -7.82 2.70 -2.13
CA PHE A 64 -6.49 3.23 -2.33
C PHE A 64 -5.81 2.50 -3.48
N PHE A 65 -5.64 3.21 -4.59
CA PHE A 65 -4.96 2.69 -5.78
C PHE A 65 -3.50 3.10 -5.74
N TYR A 66 -2.59 2.11 -5.80
CA TYR A 66 -1.17 2.37 -5.57
C TYR A 66 -0.24 1.48 -6.39
N LEU A 67 1.04 1.81 -6.37
CA LEU A 67 2.14 0.96 -6.84
C LEU A 67 3.22 0.88 -5.77
N ASP A 68 3.79 -0.31 -5.61
CA ASP A 68 4.85 -0.56 -4.63
C ASP A 68 6.18 0.14 -4.97
N ASP A 69 6.39 0.48 -6.23
CA ASP A 69 7.57 1.20 -6.72
C ASP A 69 7.36 2.72 -6.87
N SER A 70 6.20 3.24 -6.45
CA SER A 70 5.90 4.68 -6.51
C SER A 70 6.27 5.39 -5.21
N ALA A 71 7.18 6.37 -5.24
CA ALA A 71 7.52 7.21 -4.10
C ALA A 71 6.30 7.93 -3.50
N ALA A 72 5.38 8.39 -4.35
CA ALA A 72 4.13 9.03 -3.91
C ALA A 72 3.22 8.04 -3.17
N SER A 73 3.08 6.79 -3.65
CA SER A 73 2.34 5.73 -2.96
C SER A 73 2.98 5.39 -1.61
N LYS A 74 4.31 5.23 -1.56
CA LYS A 74 5.07 4.96 -0.33
C LYS A 74 4.84 6.04 0.72
N SER A 75 4.76 7.30 0.31
CA SER A 75 4.53 8.43 1.21
C SER A 75 3.13 8.43 1.82
N LEU A 76 2.13 7.88 1.13
CA LEU A 76 0.74 7.78 1.60
C LEU A 76 0.45 6.52 2.42
N ALA A 77 1.26 5.47 2.32
CA ALA A 77 1.02 4.23 3.05
C ALA A 77 0.84 4.43 4.58
N PRO A 78 1.65 5.27 5.28
CA PRO A 78 1.42 5.57 6.70
C PRO A 78 0.10 6.29 6.97
N VAL A 79 -0.36 7.12 6.04
CA VAL A 79 -1.63 7.86 6.13
C VAL A 79 -2.81 6.87 6.08
N ILE A 80 -2.83 6.00 5.08
CA ILE A 80 -3.85 4.96 4.93
C ILE A 80 -3.83 3.99 6.11
N SER A 81 -2.65 3.60 6.57
CA SER A 81 -2.49 2.77 7.77
C SER A 81 -3.03 3.47 9.03
N GLY A 82 -2.83 4.78 9.15
CA GLY A 82 -3.37 5.57 10.25
C GLY A 82 -4.91 5.58 10.25
N LEU A 83 -5.54 5.70 9.09
CA LEU A 83 -7.00 5.58 8.96
C LEU A 83 -7.48 4.19 9.42
N ASP A 84 -6.81 3.12 9.00
CA ASP A 84 -7.14 1.76 9.44
C ASP A 84 -7.05 1.63 10.97
N LEU A 85 -5.98 2.12 11.58
CA LEU A 85 -5.77 2.01 13.02
C LEU A 85 -6.84 2.76 13.85
N ILE A 86 -7.28 3.92 13.37
CA ILE A 86 -8.23 4.77 14.10
C ILE A 86 -9.68 4.33 13.86
N TRP A 87 -10.02 3.95 12.62
CA TRP A 87 -11.40 3.78 12.17
C TRP A 87 -11.77 2.35 11.77
N ARG A 88 -10.89 1.37 11.97
CA ARG A 88 -11.04 -0.05 11.56
C ARG A 88 -12.43 -0.63 11.77
N ASN A 89 -13.09 -0.28 12.87
CA ASN A 89 -14.42 -0.82 13.18
C ASN A 89 -15.53 -0.21 12.30
N ASN A 90 -15.28 0.94 11.68
CA ASN A 90 -16.29 1.71 10.96
C ASN A 90 -16.04 1.77 9.45
N ILE A 91 -14.80 1.53 9.01
CA ILE A 91 -14.41 1.62 7.61
C ILE A 91 -13.77 0.33 7.13
N ASP A 92 -13.83 0.11 5.82
CA ASP A 92 -13.10 -0.93 5.13
C ASP A 92 -12.03 -0.29 4.23
N ILE A 93 -10.76 -0.63 4.45
CA ILE A 93 -9.66 -0.23 3.58
C ILE A 93 -9.51 -1.27 2.47
N ILE A 94 -9.61 -0.81 1.23
CA ILE A 94 -9.47 -1.64 0.02
C ILE A 94 -8.32 -1.07 -0.80
N ALA A 95 -7.10 -1.50 -0.46
CA ALA A 95 -5.88 -1.09 -1.12
C ALA A 95 -5.54 -2.07 -2.24
N LEU A 96 -5.47 -1.57 -3.47
CA LEU A 96 -5.27 -2.37 -4.68
C LEU A 96 -4.14 -1.78 -5.53
N THR A 97 -3.26 -2.65 -6.01
CA THR A 97 -2.30 -2.31 -7.05
C THR A 97 -2.98 -2.26 -8.42
N THR A 98 -2.33 -1.65 -9.40
CA THR A 98 -2.88 -1.60 -10.77
C THR A 98 -3.05 -2.97 -11.40
N ASP A 99 -2.24 -3.95 -11.00
CA ASP A 99 -2.34 -5.32 -11.50
C ASP A 99 -3.60 -6.02 -10.97
N GLU A 100 -3.97 -5.74 -9.71
CA GLU A 100 -5.19 -6.28 -9.09
C GLU A 100 -6.48 -5.71 -9.68
N LEU A 101 -6.41 -4.55 -10.34
CA LEU A 101 -7.55 -3.97 -11.06
C LEU A 101 -7.84 -4.68 -12.38
N GLN A 102 -6.86 -5.41 -12.93
CA GLN A 102 -7.06 -6.21 -14.14
C GLN A 102 -8.04 -7.34 -13.84
N GLY A 103 -9.14 -7.38 -14.56
CA GLY A 103 -10.21 -8.37 -14.35
C GLY A 103 -11.39 -7.87 -13.51
N LEU A 104 -11.29 -6.70 -12.89
CA LEU A 104 -12.43 -6.02 -12.30
C LEU A 104 -13.17 -5.20 -13.37
N ASN A 105 -14.50 -5.20 -13.30
CA ASN A 105 -15.33 -4.50 -14.28
C ASN A 105 -15.25 -2.99 -14.05
N LYS A 106 -14.93 -2.26 -15.12
CA LYS A 106 -14.90 -0.78 -15.12
C LYS A 106 -16.28 -0.13 -15.19
N ASP A 107 -17.29 -0.88 -15.63
CA ASP A 107 -18.64 -0.35 -15.85
C ASP A 107 -19.60 -0.68 -14.68
N ASP A 108 -19.11 -1.42 -13.67
CA ASP A 108 -19.89 -1.77 -12.48
C ASP A 108 -19.49 -0.87 -11.29
N PRO A 109 -20.40 -0.01 -10.78
CA PRO A 109 -20.11 0.84 -9.62
C PRO A 109 -19.91 0.07 -8.30
N ASN A 110 -20.14 -1.23 -8.28
CA ASN A 110 -19.81 -2.08 -7.14
C ASN A 110 -18.37 -2.62 -7.20
N GLU A 111 -17.65 -2.36 -8.28
CA GLU A 111 -16.27 -2.77 -8.46
C GLU A 111 -15.30 -1.59 -8.29
N ALA A 112 -14.17 -1.84 -7.63
CA ALA A 112 -13.18 -0.78 -7.34
C ALA A 112 -12.64 -0.13 -8.62
N ASN A 113 -12.47 -0.90 -9.70
CA ASN A 113 -11.95 -0.41 -10.97
C ASN A 113 -12.83 0.67 -11.63
N TYR A 114 -14.12 0.74 -11.29
CA TYR A 114 -15.05 1.79 -11.75
C TYR A 114 -14.56 3.20 -11.33
N TYR A 115 -13.93 3.30 -10.15
CA TYR A 115 -13.50 4.58 -9.58
C TYR A 115 -12.07 4.96 -9.93
N TRP A 116 -11.29 4.04 -10.49
CA TRP A 116 -9.91 4.35 -10.84
C TRP A 116 -9.81 5.18 -12.13
N LYS A 117 -9.15 6.35 -12.01
CA LYS A 117 -8.98 7.32 -13.09
C LYS A 117 -7.66 7.17 -13.87
N GLY A 118 -6.91 6.12 -13.64
CA GLY A 118 -5.60 5.93 -14.28
C GLY A 118 -4.47 6.71 -13.61
N LEU A 119 -4.67 7.20 -12.39
CA LEU A 119 -3.70 7.98 -11.61
C LEU A 119 -3.24 7.19 -10.39
N ILE A 120 -1.96 7.32 -10.02
CA ILE A 120 -1.34 6.66 -8.89
C ILE A 120 -0.51 7.69 -8.09
N PRO A 121 -0.68 7.75 -6.76
CA PRO A 121 -1.74 7.12 -5.99
C PRO A 121 -3.07 7.85 -6.16
N GLN A 122 -4.18 7.14 -5.99
CA GLN A 122 -5.52 7.74 -5.92
C GLN A 122 -6.25 7.21 -4.68
N THR A 123 -6.90 8.10 -3.95
CA THR A 123 -7.73 7.76 -2.79
C THR A 123 -9.18 8.14 -3.04
N VAL A 124 -10.09 7.20 -2.88
CA VAL A 124 -11.54 7.43 -3.01
C VAL A 124 -12.23 6.97 -1.73
N ILE A 125 -13.07 7.82 -1.16
CA ILE A 125 -13.91 7.46 0.00
C ILE A 125 -15.35 7.42 -0.44
N ILE A 126 -15.99 6.29 -0.20
CA ILE A 126 -17.39 6.02 -0.52
C ILE A 126 -18.12 5.79 0.79
N ASP A 127 -19.21 6.50 1.01
CA ASP A 127 -19.99 6.35 2.23
C ASP A 127 -20.83 5.06 2.25
N ASP A 128 -21.51 4.82 3.36
CA ASP A 128 -22.38 3.66 3.61
C ASP A 128 -23.62 3.59 2.71
N ASN A 129 -23.90 4.66 1.97
CA ASN A 129 -24.96 4.73 0.94
C ASN A 129 -24.40 4.58 -0.50
N GLY A 130 -23.11 4.33 -0.66
CA GLY A 130 -22.46 4.20 -1.96
C GLY A 130 -22.15 5.52 -2.66
N ILE A 131 -22.17 6.65 -1.94
CA ILE A 131 -21.90 7.97 -2.49
C ILE A 131 -20.43 8.31 -2.29
N VAL A 132 -19.76 8.74 -3.38
CA VAL A 132 -18.39 9.24 -3.32
C VAL A 132 -18.36 10.55 -2.54
N ARG A 133 -17.62 10.59 -1.44
CA ARG A 133 -17.41 11.76 -0.59
C ARG A 133 -16.07 12.43 -0.77
N PHE A 134 -15.10 11.66 -1.25
CA PHE A 134 -13.75 12.14 -1.48
C PHE A 134 -13.14 11.37 -2.65
N ASP A 135 -12.44 12.05 -3.53
CA ASP A 135 -11.72 11.47 -4.65
C ASP A 135 -10.54 12.38 -5.00
N LYS A 136 -9.35 11.95 -4.70
CA LYS A 136 -8.13 12.71 -4.93
C LYS A 136 -6.97 11.82 -5.35
N ASP A 137 -6.25 12.30 -6.34
CA ASP A 137 -4.96 11.77 -6.75
C ASP A 137 -3.79 12.51 -6.07
N GLY A 138 -2.66 11.81 -5.94
CA GLY A 138 -1.46 12.35 -5.33
C GLY A 138 -1.53 12.45 -3.80
N LYS A 139 -0.89 13.47 -3.24
CA LYS A 139 -0.77 13.65 -1.80
C LYS A 139 -2.11 14.01 -1.16
N VAL A 140 -2.50 13.25 -0.16
CA VAL A 140 -3.66 13.51 0.71
C VAL A 140 -3.17 13.98 2.07
N ASN A 141 -3.70 15.10 2.56
CA ASN A 141 -3.52 15.54 3.94
C ASN A 141 -4.76 15.11 4.75
N ILE A 142 -4.56 14.69 5.99
CA ILE A 142 -5.62 14.27 6.94
C ILE A 142 -5.91 15.42 7.93
N ASP A 143 -5.81 16.65 7.52
CA ASP A 143 -6.13 17.79 8.41
C ASP A 143 -7.63 18.06 8.43
#